data_8206bb75f8f998b8ddc5d626d808b399
#
_entry.id   8206bb75f8f998b8ddc5d626d808b399
#
_cell.length_a   1.000
_cell.length_b   1.000
_cell.length_c   1.000
_cell.angle_alpha   90.00
_cell.angle_beta   90.00
_cell.angle_gamma   90.00
#
_symmetry.space_group_name_H-M   'P 1'
#
loop_
_entity.id
_entity.type
_entity.pdbx_description
1 polymer ?
#
loop_
_entity_poly.entity_id
_entity_poly.type
_entity_poly.pdbx_seq_one_letter_code
_entity_poly.pdbx_strand_id
1 'polypeptide(L)' 'SQLKTTNDNVATNTTNITNLTNDVADINTAITGLEDDALQWNGTAFSAKHGTNTTSKITNVMAGDLSDTSTDAV' A
#
# COMPACT_ATOMS: atom_id res chain seq x y z
N SER A 1 -43.57 8.21 9.70
CA SER A 1 -44.20 7.62 8.52
C SER A 1 -43.20 6.76 7.73
N GLN A 2 -43.72 5.90 6.90
CA GLN A 2 -42.86 5.07 6.02
C GLN A 2 -42.02 5.95 5.09
N LEU A 3 -42.58 7.04 4.58
CA LEU A 3 -41.84 7.96 3.72
C LEU A 3 -40.69 8.63 4.46
N LYS A 4 -40.91 9.08 5.69
CA LYS A 4 -39.85 9.65 6.53
C LYS A 4 -38.75 8.62 6.78
N THR A 5 -39.12 7.40 7.16
CA THR A 5 -38.15 6.34 7.39
C THR A 5 -37.33 6.04 6.13
N THR A 6 -37.98 5.95 4.97
CA THR A 6 -37.31 5.75 3.68
C THR A 6 -36.33 6.89 3.37
N ASN A 7 -36.77 8.12 3.56
CA ASN A 7 -35.92 9.30 3.32
C ASN A 7 -34.71 9.32 4.28
N ASP A 8 -34.92 8.98 5.56
CA ASP A 8 -33.83 8.88 6.52
C ASP A 8 -32.81 7.78 6.13
N ASN A 9 -33.29 6.66 5.64
CA ASN A 9 -32.44 5.58 5.14
C ASN A 9 -31.66 6.01 3.90
N VAL A 10 -32.29 6.72 2.98
CA VAL A 10 -31.61 7.28 1.79
C VAL A 10 -30.52 8.25 2.20
N ALA A 11 -30.81 9.13 3.16
CA ALA A 11 -29.80 10.08 3.68
C ALA A 11 -28.62 9.37 4.33
N THR A 12 -28.89 8.35 5.14
CA THR A 12 -27.85 7.53 5.78
C THR A 12 -27.02 6.80 4.72
N ASN A 13 -27.67 6.20 3.73
CA ASN A 13 -26.98 5.50 2.65
C ASN A 13 -26.10 6.45 1.83
N THR A 14 -26.57 7.67 1.55
CA THR A 14 -25.80 8.70 0.86
C THR A 14 -24.55 9.07 1.64
N THR A 15 -24.66 9.27 2.95
CA THR A 15 -23.51 9.55 3.83
C THR A 15 -22.53 8.39 3.83
N ASN A 16 -23.03 7.16 3.97
CA ASN A 16 -22.17 5.97 3.97
C ASN A 16 -21.44 5.80 2.62
N ILE A 17 -22.12 6.03 1.50
CA ILE A 17 -21.51 5.96 0.18
C ILE A 17 -20.43 7.02 0.02
N THR A 18 -20.66 8.25 0.48
CA THR A 18 -19.66 9.32 0.44
C THR A 18 -18.43 8.94 1.26
N ASN A 19 -18.61 8.43 2.48
CA ASN A 19 -17.51 8.02 3.33
C ASN A 19 -16.71 6.86 2.71
N LEU A 20 -17.40 5.86 2.16
CA LEU A 20 -16.75 4.73 1.47
C LEU A 20 -15.99 5.18 0.22
N THR A 21 -16.54 6.11 -0.54
CA THR A 21 -15.88 6.69 -1.71
C THR A 21 -14.57 7.38 -1.32
N ASN A 22 -14.59 8.15 -0.24
CA ASN A 22 -13.39 8.81 0.28
C ASN A 22 -12.37 7.78 0.81
N ASP A 23 -12.83 6.74 1.51
CA ASP A 23 -11.97 5.68 2.02
C ASP A 23 -11.28 4.93 0.89
N VAL A 24 -12.01 4.61 -0.17
CA VAL A 24 -11.43 3.95 -1.37
C VAL A 24 -10.40 4.84 -2.03
N ALA A 25 -10.65 6.16 -2.14
CA ALA A 25 -9.69 7.10 -2.69
C ALA A 25 -8.41 7.15 -1.84
N ASP A 26 -8.53 7.18 -0.52
CA ASP A 26 -7.40 7.17 0.40
C ASP A 26 -6.60 5.85 0.32
N ILE A 27 -7.28 4.72 0.22
CA ILE A 27 -6.67 3.41 0.05
C ILE A 27 -5.90 3.36 -1.28
N ASN A 28 -6.48 3.85 -2.38
CA ASN A 28 -5.81 3.88 -3.68
C ASN A 28 -4.55 4.77 -3.64
N THR A 29 -4.60 5.90 -2.94
CA THR A 29 -3.43 6.76 -2.73
C THR A 29 -2.34 6.03 -1.94
N ALA A 30 -2.71 5.32 -0.87
CA ALA A 30 -1.77 4.53 -0.08
C ALA A 30 -1.14 3.39 -0.89
N ILE A 31 -1.93 2.69 -1.72
CA ILE A 31 -1.44 1.62 -2.60
C ILE A 31 -0.45 2.18 -3.62
N THR A 32 -0.76 3.30 -4.25
CA THR A 32 0.13 3.97 -5.21
C THR A 32 1.44 4.34 -4.54
N GLY A 33 1.41 4.90 -3.33
CA GLY A 33 2.61 5.22 -2.56
C GLY A 33 3.46 3.99 -2.25
N LEU A 34 2.83 2.90 -1.85
CA LEU A 34 3.53 1.62 -1.59
C LEU A 34 4.14 1.04 -2.86
N GLU A 35 3.42 1.07 -3.99
CA GLU A 35 3.92 0.60 -5.28
C GLU A 35 5.14 1.41 -5.74
N ASP A 36 5.16 2.72 -5.47
CA ASP A 36 6.28 3.59 -5.83
C ASP A 36 7.49 3.40 -4.91
N ASP A 37 7.26 3.21 -3.59
CA ASP A 37 8.30 3.33 -2.58
C ASP A 37 8.75 2.00 -1.98
N ALA A 38 7.93 0.95 -2.07
CA ALA A 38 8.27 -0.35 -1.49
C ALA A 38 9.18 -1.16 -2.43
N LEU A 39 10.00 -2.02 -1.83
CA LEU A 39 10.78 -3.00 -2.55
C LEU A 39 9.82 -4.00 -3.22
N GLN A 40 9.88 -4.13 -4.54
CA GLN A 40 8.90 -4.89 -5.33
C GLN A 40 9.46 -6.24 -5.79
N TRP A 41 8.61 -7.27 -5.75
CA TRP A 41 8.88 -8.54 -6.41
C TRP A 41 8.50 -8.44 -7.89
N ASN A 42 9.45 -8.74 -8.79
CA ASN A 42 9.25 -8.61 -10.25
C ASN A 42 9.00 -9.95 -10.96
N GLY A 43 8.76 -11.02 -10.21
CA GLY A 43 8.60 -12.39 -10.73
C GLY A 43 9.85 -13.26 -10.57
N THR A 44 11.01 -12.68 -10.37
CA THR A 44 12.28 -13.39 -10.18
C THR A 44 13.11 -12.85 -9.01
N ALA A 45 12.99 -11.58 -8.67
CA ALA A 45 13.77 -10.93 -7.61
C ALA A 45 13.01 -9.76 -7.01
N PHE A 46 13.42 -9.32 -5.82
CA PHE A 46 13.03 -8.02 -5.30
C PHE A 46 13.85 -6.94 -6.00
N SER A 47 13.14 -5.96 -6.56
CA SER A 47 13.76 -4.85 -7.29
C SER A 47 13.77 -3.59 -6.45
N ALA A 48 14.92 -2.95 -6.33
CA ALA A 48 15.09 -1.67 -5.66
C ALA A 48 14.99 -0.48 -6.63
N LYS A 49 14.34 -0.67 -7.76
CA LYS A 49 14.05 0.41 -8.71
C LYS A 49 13.08 1.40 -8.07
N HIS A 50 13.38 2.70 -8.20
CA HIS A 50 12.52 3.76 -7.69
C HIS A 50 12.43 4.90 -8.70
N GLY A 51 11.22 5.16 -9.20
CA GLY A 51 11.00 6.18 -10.23
C GLY A 51 11.86 5.95 -11.47
N THR A 52 12.67 6.92 -11.84
CA THR A 52 13.62 6.84 -12.95
C THR A 52 14.96 6.22 -12.56
N ASN A 53 15.20 5.99 -11.26
CA ASN A 53 16.42 5.33 -10.77
C ASN A 53 16.28 3.83 -10.95
N THR A 54 17.16 3.22 -11.73
CA THR A 54 17.14 1.78 -12.00
C THR A 54 17.73 0.95 -10.87
N THR A 55 18.48 1.58 -9.97
CA THR A 55 19.06 0.96 -8.78
C THR A 55 18.89 1.88 -7.58
N SER A 56 18.85 1.31 -6.38
CA SER A 56 18.78 2.06 -5.13
C SER A 56 19.64 1.39 -4.06
N LYS A 57 20.08 2.17 -3.09
CA LYS A 57 20.76 1.66 -1.89
C LYS A 57 19.71 1.24 -0.86
N ILE A 58 20.05 0.24 -0.07
CA ILE A 58 19.29 -0.12 1.13
C ILE A 58 20.14 0.31 2.33
N THR A 59 19.56 1.10 3.22
CA THR A 59 20.24 1.64 4.41
C THR A 59 19.64 1.10 5.70
N ASN A 60 20.33 1.33 6.82
CA ASN A 60 19.88 0.89 8.16
C ASN A 60 19.68 -0.62 8.26
N VAL A 61 20.45 -1.37 7.50
CA VAL A 61 20.42 -2.84 7.49
C VAL A 61 21.43 -3.33 8.53
N MET A 62 21.04 -4.29 9.36
CA MET A 62 21.95 -4.95 10.28
C MET A 62 23.01 -5.72 9.52
N ALA A 63 24.24 -5.75 10.02
CA ALA A 63 25.31 -6.56 9.44
C ALA A 63 24.87 -8.04 9.35
N GLY A 64 25.08 -8.65 8.20
CA GLY A 64 24.79 -10.04 7.98
C GLY A 64 25.80 -10.97 8.63
N ASP A 65 25.40 -12.21 8.84
CA ASP A 65 26.28 -13.29 9.28
C ASP A 65 27.07 -13.84 8.09
N LEU A 66 28.39 -13.93 8.22
CA LEU A 66 29.30 -14.41 7.18
C LEU A 66 29.65 -15.89 7.32
N SER A 67 29.00 -16.64 8.22
CA SER A 67 29.23 -18.08 8.38
C SER A 67 28.84 -18.86 7.11
N ASP A 68 29.42 -20.06 6.93
CA ASP A 68 29.15 -20.92 5.76
C ASP A 68 27.67 -21.35 5.67
N THR A 69 26.93 -21.31 6.76
CA THR A 69 25.51 -21.70 6.83
C THR A 69 24.56 -20.51 6.75
N SER A 70 25.10 -19.29 6.64
CA SER A 70 24.29 -18.06 6.60
C SER A 70 23.54 -17.94 5.27
N THR A 71 22.29 -17.49 5.38
CA THR A 71 21.45 -17.07 4.25
C THR A 71 21.28 -15.56 4.22
N ASP A 72 21.99 -14.82 5.07
CA ASP A 72 21.90 -13.36 5.12
C ASP A 72 22.53 -12.73 3.87
N ALA A 73 21.95 -11.60 3.43
CA ALA A 73 22.58 -10.75 2.43
C ALA A 73 23.85 -10.10 3.01
N VAL A 74 24.87 -9.98 2.21
CA VAL A 74 26.17 -9.44 2.57
C VAL A 74 26.48 -8.17 1.79
#